data_4de153ab67683044d3bdf3b98d1a9a31
#
_entry.id   4de153ab67683044d3bdf3b98d1a9a31
#
_cell.length_a   1.000
_cell.length_b   1.000
_cell.length_c   1.000
_cell.angle_alpha   90.00
_cell.angle_beta   90.00
_cell.angle_gamma   90.00
#
_symmetry.space_group_name_H-M   'P 1'
#
loop_
_entity.id
_entity.type
_entity.pdbx_description
1 polymer ?
#
loop_
_entity_poly.entity_id
_entity_poly.type
_entity_poly.pdbx_seq_one_letter_code
_entity_poly.pdbx_strand_id
1 'polypeptide(L)'
;MMNCPRRGGGGRRAGSGGGACGDVDAALCDDLLQEVFRLLPPAAGPAVSLVSRRWVALLRASTSRLTLRLPPAFTGASAPAAAGPLADLLSRYPYLSALAVVSASSAAAHDADAVLLAVSASPSATRLTALRFSVGSPVSPAALREVSVTLSGLTSLHLTAVSPLSFRWLACLPCLKSFAFVNSAVAAVDSAGSSSDEDSGGEGDAVGALPLERLSLCGIRSGDHGLRWLWQRCGSLQWLQLRACDGIGDGPSSAAFSGCLAGLLELELRACRTVADRVLLIAADRCCALKSLLVYDGGSREALLQFIRRRGAALHTLDLRLPLDLHNDHLLAIGAEQGYDTRGSLAVLRLQSCVLVTGDGLRSLARTAIGAGIKDVALVSCDVVEREPGLLTFLSQSMRHLRRLDLSYNETLKDKEIGAMLSSCRNLIDIRFRGCRGITGESLVSLLRHCGQTVEVVDISRCPAIKVASVELFAQRATRLNHLVIEVSSVSEELKAIARTKGMKMYVELIARSACLS
;
A
#
# COMPACT_ATOMS: atom_id res chain seq x y z
N MET A 1 45.27 62.68 38.35
CA MET A 1 44.60 63.98 38.06
C MET A 1 43.23 63.63 37.62
N MET A 2 42.23 63.70 38.52
CA MET A 2 41.21 64.77 38.51
C MET A 2 40.38 64.80 37.21
N ASN A 3 39.09 64.68 37.15
CA ASN A 3 38.00 64.97 38.09
C ASN A 3 36.70 64.44 37.52
N CYS A 4 35.81 63.88 38.34
CA CYS A 4 34.33 63.92 38.15
C CYS A 4 33.85 65.40 38.36
N PRO A 5 32.65 65.87 38.05
CA PRO A 5 31.36 65.24 38.32
C PRO A 5 30.10 65.68 37.50
N ARG A 6 28.96 64.99 37.79
CA ARG A 6 27.55 65.47 37.97
C ARG A 6 26.60 65.58 36.80
N ARG A 7 25.55 64.77 36.91
CA ARG A 7 24.13 64.97 37.36
C ARG A 7 23.19 65.54 36.35
N GLY A 8 22.10 64.82 36.18
CA GLY A 8 20.81 65.44 36.12
C GLY A 8 19.75 64.74 35.28
N GLY A 9 18.70 64.25 35.92
CA GLY A 9 17.32 64.37 35.49
C GLY A 9 16.72 63.23 34.64
N GLY A 10 16.03 62.33 35.17
CA GLY A 10 14.63 62.35 35.49
C GLY A 10 13.74 62.14 34.25
N GLY A 11 13.23 60.90 34.04
CA GLY A 11 12.20 60.63 33.02
C GLY A 11 11.64 59.24 33.19
N ARG A 12 10.72 59.07 34.15
CA ARG A 12 9.84 57.89 34.21
C ARG A 12 9.00 57.84 32.94
N ARG A 13 9.13 56.76 32.18
CA ARG A 13 8.04 56.30 31.29
C ARG A 13 7.64 54.87 31.67
N ALA A 14 6.34 54.79 31.86
CA ALA A 14 5.57 53.65 32.27
C ALA A 14 5.75 52.45 31.34
N GLY A 15 5.71 51.26 31.95
CA GLY A 15 5.78 49.99 31.31
C GLY A 15 4.66 49.73 30.28
N SER A 16 5.04 49.16 29.19
CA SER A 16 4.18 48.30 28.39
C SER A 16 4.61 46.87 28.66
N GLY A 17 3.74 46.13 29.33
CA GLY A 17 3.91 44.71 29.56
C GLY A 17 3.90 43.97 28.22
N GLY A 18 5.08 43.76 27.65
CA GLY A 18 5.31 42.74 26.67
C GLY A 18 5.38 41.41 27.41
N GLY A 19 4.33 40.61 27.30
CA GLY A 19 4.37 39.22 27.75
C GLY A 19 5.61 38.56 27.19
N ALA A 20 6.53 38.15 28.03
CA ALA A 20 7.66 37.31 27.68
C ALA A 20 7.09 36.02 27.10
N CYS A 21 6.97 35.96 25.79
CA CYS A 21 6.88 34.69 25.08
C CYS A 21 8.23 34.00 25.39
N GLY A 22 8.23 33.16 26.43
CA GLY A 22 9.43 32.44 26.88
C GLY A 22 10.04 31.77 25.65
N ASP A 23 11.31 32.01 25.42
CA ASP A 23 12.05 31.43 24.29
C ASP A 23 11.98 29.89 24.43
N VAL A 24 11.06 29.27 23.67
CA VAL A 24 10.84 27.82 23.67
C VAL A 24 12.13 27.09 23.34
N ASP A 25 13.02 27.74 22.56
CA ASP A 25 14.33 27.19 22.20
C ASP A 25 15.28 27.07 23.44
N ALA A 26 15.16 27.96 24.42
CA ALA A 26 15.91 27.91 25.66
C ALA A 26 15.23 27.04 26.74
N ALA A 27 13.92 26.86 26.69
CA ALA A 27 13.14 26.18 27.72
C ALA A 27 13.11 24.65 27.58
N LEU A 28 13.29 24.11 26.36
CA LEU A 28 13.21 22.67 26.09
C LEU A 28 14.60 22.08 25.84
N CYS A 29 14.87 20.97 26.52
CA CYS A 29 16.08 20.20 26.25
C CYS A 29 16.01 19.47 24.89
N ASP A 30 17.16 19.08 24.37
CA ASP A 30 17.28 18.45 23.05
C ASP A 30 16.48 17.15 22.94
N ASP A 31 16.45 16.34 24.00
CA ASP A 31 15.72 15.08 24.02
C ASP A 31 14.20 15.28 23.89
N LEU A 32 13.65 16.27 24.59
CA LEU A 32 12.23 16.62 24.49
C LEU A 32 11.87 17.19 23.12
N LEU A 33 12.74 18.04 22.56
CA LEU A 33 12.53 18.57 21.21
C LEU A 33 12.59 17.46 20.16
N GLN A 34 13.51 16.51 20.28
CA GLN A 34 13.57 15.36 19.37
C GLN A 34 12.33 14.49 19.46
N GLU A 35 11.79 14.25 20.66
CA GLU A 35 10.57 13.50 20.84
C GLU A 35 9.36 14.22 20.23
N VAL A 36 9.25 15.53 20.43
CA VAL A 36 8.23 16.36 19.78
C VAL A 36 8.36 16.26 18.25
N PHE A 37 9.58 16.32 17.68
CA PHE A 37 9.77 16.23 16.24
C PHE A 37 9.42 14.86 15.66
N ARG A 38 9.60 13.78 16.41
CA ARG A 38 9.16 12.44 16.02
C ARG A 38 7.64 12.32 15.92
N LEU A 39 6.89 13.07 16.72
CA LEU A 39 5.45 13.08 16.74
C LEU A 39 4.82 14.01 15.68
N LEU A 40 5.60 14.94 15.12
CA LEU A 40 5.11 15.86 14.10
C LEU A 40 4.85 15.14 12.76
N PRO A 41 3.80 15.57 12.04
CA PRO A 41 3.59 15.06 10.70
C PRO A 41 4.74 15.49 9.77
N PRO A 42 5.14 14.68 8.78
CA PRO A 42 6.25 14.99 7.87
C PRO A 42 6.13 16.35 7.16
N ALA A 43 4.89 16.82 6.95
CA ALA A 43 4.63 18.14 6.36
C ALA A 43 5.06 19.32 7.24
N ALA A 44 5.25 19.14 8.54
CA ALA A 44 5.71 20.18 9.45
C ALA A 44 7.24 20.39 9.38
N GLY A 45 7.99 19.43 8.84
CA GLY A 45 9.46 19.47 8.77
C GLY A 45 10.04 20.77 8.18
N PRO A 46 9.55 21.26 7.03
CA PRO A 46 10.01 22.53 6.46
C PRO A 46 9.84 23.72 7.41
N ALA A 47 8.70 23.84 8.08
CA ALA A 47 8.44 24.93 9.03
C ALA A 47 9.36 24.85 10.26
N VAL A 48 9.54 23.64 10.82
CA VAL A 48 10.47 23.38 11.94
C VAL A 48 11.91 23.74 11.55
N SER A 49 12.32 23.44 10.34
CA SER A 49 13.67 23.72 9.84
C SER A 49 14.00 25.22 9.70
N LEU A 50 13.00 26.08 9.67
CA LEU A 50 13.17 27.53 9.56
C LEU A 50 13.33 28.23 10.92
N VAL A 51 13.10 27.52 12.04
CA VAL A 51 13.11 28.13 13.37
C VAL A 51 14.53 28.48 13.83
N SER A 52 15.44 27.49 13.86
CA SER A 52 16.84 27.71 14.25
C SER A 52 17.77 26.63 13.68
N ARG A 53 19.08 26.90 13.67
CA ARG A 53 20.09 25.90 13.27
C ARG A 53 20.09 24.68 14.22
N ARG A 54 19.83 24.91 15.52
CA ARG A 54 19.66 23.87 16.53
C ARG A 54 18.50 22.95 16.16
N TRP A 55 17.33 23.51 15.82
CA TRP A 55 16.16 22.74 15.43
C TRP A 55 16.39 21.94 14.16
N VAL A 56 17.10 22.49 13.18
CA VAL A 56 17.50 21.73 11.99
C VAL A 56 18.35 20.51 12.35
N ALA A 57 19.34 20.69 13.23
CA ALA A 57 20.21 19.60 13.66
C ALA A 57 19.44 18.51 14.42
N LEU A 58 18.57 18.91 15.35
CA LEU A 58 17.72 17.99 16.11
C LEU A 58 16.67 17.30 15.25
N LEU A 59 16.04 18.01 14.29
CA LEU A 59 15.12 17.42 13.34
C LEU A 59 15.81 16.33 12.49
N ARG A 60 17.02 16.61 12.00
CA ARG A 60 17.81 15.63 11.26
C ARG A 60 18.21 14.44 12.13
N ALA A 61 18.58 14.66 13.36
CA ALA A 61 18.88 13.61 14.34
C ALA A 61 17.65 12.79 14.73
N SER A 62 16.45 13.38 14.72
CA SER A 62 15.20 12.65 14.98
C SER A 62 14.62 11.94 13.76
N THR A 63 15.11 12.24 12.54
CA THR A 63 14.59 11.68 11.30
C THR A 63 15.07 10.25 11.11
N SER A 64 14.15 9.31 11.20
CA SER A 64 14.41 7.88 10.95
C SER A 64 14.06 7.42 9.52
N ARG A 65 13.25 8.19 8.79
CA ARG A 65 12.80 7.88 7.43
C ARG A 65 13.02 9.06 6.50
N LEU A 66 13.69 8.83 5.37
CA LEU A 66 13.99 9.88 4.40
C LEU A 66 13.62 9.42 2.98
N THR A 67 13.00 10.32 2.22
CA THR A 67 12.77 10.11 0.78
C THR A 67 13.55 11.17 0.02
N LEU A 68 14.50 10.73 -0.77
CA LEU A 68 15.29 11.57 -1.66
C LEU A 68 14.79 11.44 -3.09
N ARG A 69 14.47 12.57 -3.69
CA ARG A 69 14.15 12.65 -5.12
C ARG A 69 15.38 13.18 -5.84
N LEU A 70 15.98 12.34 -6.66
CA LEU A 70 17.11 12.75 -7.50
C LEU A 70 16.60 13.69 -8.59
N PRO A 71 17.25 14.84 -8.80
CA PRO A 71 16.92 15.74 -9.90
C PRO A 71 17.15 15.02 -11.25
N PRO A 72 16.52 15.48 -12.34
CA PRO A 72 16.85 14.96 -13.66
C PRO A 72 18.34 15.16 -13.93
N ALA A 73 19.01 14.13 -14.45
CA ALA A 73 20.41 14.22 -14.79
C ALA A 73 20.61 15.30 -15.88
N PHE A 74 21.40 16.31 -15.60
CA PHE A 74 21.82 17.26 -16.64
C PHE A 74 22.72 16.50 -17.62
N THR A 75 22.31 16.47 -18.86
CA THR A 75 23.13 15.93 -19.98
C THR A 75 24.42 16.76 -20.05
N GLY A 76 25.53 16.20 -19.56
CA GLY A 76 26.86 16.84 -19.64
C GLY A 76 27.74 16.78 -18.39
N ALA A 77 27.23 16.39 -17.23
CA ALA A 77 28.07 16.21 -16.06
C ALA A 77 28.50 14.73 -15.93
N SER A 78 29.80 14.48 -15.83
CA SER A 78 30.35 13.14 -15.61
C SER A 78 29.79 12.52 -14.31
N ALA A 79 29.38 11.26 -14.40
CA ALA A 79 28.70 10.47 -13.36
C ALA A 79 29.31 10.49 -11.94
N PRO A 80 30.64 10.63 -11.72
CA PRO A 80 31.21 10.64 -10.37
C PRO A 80 30.89 11.88 -9.54
N ALA A 81 30.38 12.97 -10.16
CA ALA A 81 30.12 14.22 -9.43
C ALA A 81 28.89 14.17 -8.49
N ALA A 82 27.97 13.21 -8.61
CA ALA A 82 26.76 13.14 -7.79
C ALA A 82 26.93 12.31 -6.51
N ALA A 83 27.90 11.41 -6.46
CA ALA A 83 28.09 10.47 -5.34
C ALA A 83 28.57 11.16 -4.04
N GLY A 84 29.51 12.08 -4.15
CA GLY A 84 30.02 12.85 -2.99
C GLY A 84 28.93 13.66 -2.27
N PRO A 85 28.19 14.54 -2.98
CA PRO A 85 27.10 15.32 -2.40
C PRO A 85 26.00 14.48 -1.76
N LEU A 86 25.71 13.28 -2.28
CA LEU A 86 24.74 12.38 -1.70
C LEU A 86 25.21 11.80 -0.38
N ALA A 87 26.44 11.34 -0.31
CA ALA A 87 27.05 10.83 0.94
C ALA A 87 27.10 11.93 2.01
N ASP A 88 27.50 13.15 1.63
CA ASP A 88 27.52 14.33 2.52
C ASP A 88 26.12 14.70 3.03
N LEU A 89 25.10 14.58 2.15
CA LEU A 89 23.72 14.80 2.58
C LEU A 89 23.28 13.76 3.59
N LEU A 90 23.53 12.49 3.33
CA LEU A 90 23.15 11.38 4.21
C LEU A 90 23.89 11.40 5.55
N SER A 91 25.12 11.91 5.59
CA SER A 91 25.89 12.05 6.86
C SER A 91 25.19 12.95 7.88
N ARG A 92 24.30 13.83 7.42
CA ARG A 92 23.50 14.73 8.28
C ARG A 92 22.32 14.03 8.98
N TYR A 93 22.07 12.75 8.68
CA TYR A 93 20.96 11.95 9.22
C TYR A 93 21.49 10.68 9.92
N PRO A 94 22.10 10.81 11.11
CA PRO A 94 22.84 9.72 11.74
C PRO A 94 21.97 8.54 12.20
N TYR A 95 20.66 8.76 12.39
CA TYR A 95 19.72 7.73 12.88
C TYR A 95 18.74 7.23 11.81
N LEU A 96 19.13 7.38 10.54
CA LEU A 96 18.31 6.93 9.43
C LEU A 96 18.20 5.40 9.41
N SER A 97 16.98 4.88 9.49
CA SER A 97 16.69 3.45 9.41
C SER A 97 15.96 3.06 8.12
N ALA A 98 15.28 3.99 7.47
CA ALA A 98 14.59 3.76 6.20
C ALA A 98 14.91 4.85 5.19
N LEU A 99 15.42 4.46 4.03
CA LEU A 99 15.77 5.36 2.93
C LEU A 99 15.01 4.98 1.66
N ALA A 100 14.40 5.98 1.02
CA ALA A 100 13.88 5.86 -0.33
C ALA A 100 14.64 6.80 -1.26
N VAL A 101 15.28 6.27 -2.29
CA VAL A 101 15.94 7.03 -3.36
C VAL A 101 15.13 6.83 -4.63
N VAL A 102 14.58 7.91 -5.17
CA VAL A 102 13.65 7.86 -6.30
C VAL A 102 14.08 8.88 -7.35
N SER A 103 14.14 8.48 -8.61
CA SER A 103 14.34 9.43 -9.72
C SER A 103 13.06 10.22 -9.99
N ALA A 104 13.20 11.50 -10.30
CA ALA A 104 12.08 12.37 -10.68
C ALA A 104 11.52 12.05 -12.07
N SER A 105 12.33 11.44 -12.95
CA SER A 105 11.94 11.07 -14.32
C SER A 105 12.55 9.71 -14.68
N SER A 106 11.78 8.90 -15.38
CA SER A 106 12.27 7.62 -15.94
C SER A 106 13.30 7.82 -17.07
N ALA A 107 13.35 9.00 -17.67
CA ALA A 107 14.30 9.36 -18.73
C ALA A 107 15.65 9.88 -18.19
N ALA A 108 15.77 10.09 -16.87
CA ALA A 108 17.01 10.56 -16.26
C ALA A 108 17.95 9.37 -16.02
N ALA A 109 18.94 9.20 -16.87
CA ALA A 109 19.98 8.19 -16.70
C ALA A 109 20.98 8.62 -15.61
N HIS A 110 20.68 8.26 -14.36
CA HIS A 110 21.68 8.30 -13.28
C HIS A 110 22.47 6.99 -13.31
N ASP A 111 23.76 7.06 -12.97
CA ASP A 111 24.52 5.84 -12.68
C ASP A 111 24.00 5.22 -11.38
N ALA A 112 23.19 4.17 -11.52
CA ALA A 112 22.54 3.52 -10.38
C ALA A 112 23.55 2.90 -9.42
N ASP A 113 24.64 2.34 -9.94
CA ASP A 113 25.69 1.72 -9.14
C ASP A 113 26.41 2.79 -8.31
N ALA A 114 26.80 3.93 -8.92
CA ALA A 114 27.45 5.02 -8.20
C ALA A 114 26.54 5.60 -7.10
N VAL A 115 25.24 5.75 -7.37
CA VAL A 115 24.27 6.22 -6.36
C VAL A 115 24.12 5.21 -5.22
N LEU A 116 24.06 3.91 -5.53
CA LEU A 116 23.95 2.86 -4.52
C LEU A 116 25.21 2.76 -3.64
N LEU A 117 26.39 2.86 -4.24
CA LEU A 117 27.67 2.91 -3.54
C LEU A 117 27.77 4.14 -2.64
N ALA A 118 27.29 5.31 -3.08
CA ALA A 118 27.23 6.51 -2.24
C ALA A 118 26.30 6.33 -1.03
N VAL A 119 25.20 5.60 -1.17
CA VAL A 119 24.34 5.24 -0.05
C VAL A 119 25.08 4.33 0.94
N SER A 120 25.82 3.34 0.46
CA SER A 120 26.58 2.41 1.30
C SER A 120 27.77 3.07 2.02
N ALA A 121 28.35 4.12 1.42
CA ALA A 121 29.42 4.91 2.03
C ALA A 121 28.95 5.85 3.17
N SER A 122 27.64 6.02 3.34
CA SER A 122 27.09 6.91 4.38
C SER A 122 27.25 6.31 5.79
N PRO A 123 27.47 7.14 6.84
CA PRO A 123 27.58 6.65 8.22
C PRO A 123 26.33 5.94 8.74
N SER A 124 25.16 6.21 8.15
CA SER A 124 23.90 5.57 8.51
C SER A 124 23.66 4.23 7.80
N ALA A 125 24.49 3.84 6.83
CA ALA A 125 24.29 2.65 6.01
C ALA A 125 24.12 1.37 6.85
N THR A 126 24.96 1.16 7.87
CA THR A 126 24.88 -0.01 8.76
C THR A 126 23.63 -0.08 9.62
N ARG A 127 22.88 1.03 9.75
CA ARG A 127 21.63 1.12 10.51
C ARG A 127 20.39 1.01 9.62
N LEU A 128 20.55 1.02 8.29
CA LEU A 128 19.45 0.90 7.37
C LEU A 128 18.80 -0.48 7.49
N THR A 129 17.53 -0.49 7.83
CA THR A 129 16.69 -1.68 7.85
C THR A 129 15.77 -1.76 6.64
N ALA A 130 15.47 -0.61 6.01
CA ALA A 130 14.64 -0.55 4.81
C ALA A 130 15.27 0.36 3.74
N LEU A 131 15.40 -0.16 2.53
CA LEU A 131 15.88 0.58 1.37
C LEU A 131 14.89 0.41 0.21
N ARG A 132 14.38 1.55 -0.29
CA ARG A 132 13.69 1.61 -1.57
C ARG A 132 14.56 2.35 -2.57
N PHE A 133 14.99 1.65 -3.61
CA PHE A 133 15.86 2.18 -4.63
C PHE A 133 15.18 2.09 -6.01
N SER A 134 14.78 3.24 -6.54
CA SER A 134 14.05 3.37 -7.79
C SER A 134 14.66 4.47 -8.63
N VAL A 135 15.79 4.17 -9.23
CA VAL A 135 16.55 5.04 -10.13
C VAL A 135 16.33 4.57 -11.57
N GLY A 136 16.32 5.47 -12.53
CA GLY A 136 15.92 5.17 -13.92
C GLY A 136 16.79 4.14 -14.65
N SER A 137 18.04 3.90 -14.23
CA SER A 137 18.95 2.90 -14.77
C SER A 137 18.97 1.61 -13.92
N PRO A 138 19.33 0.47 -14.54
CA PRO A 138 19.44 -0.79 -13.80
C PRO A 138 20.69 -0.80 -12.91
N VAL A 139 20.59 -1.50 -11.79
CA VAL A 139 21.70 -1.77 -10.86
C VAL A 139 22.41 -3.05 -11.27
N SER A 140 23.74 -3.08 -11.18
CA SER A 140 24.50 -4.30 -11.43
C SER A 140 24.48 -5.26 -10.23
N PRO A 141 24.49 -6.59 -10.45
CA PRO A 141 24.65 -7.57 -9.39
C PRO A 141 25.97 -7.44 -8.62
N ALA A 142 27.01 -6.89 -9.25
CA ALA A 142 28.31 -6.65 -8.64
C ALA A 142 28.21 -5.55 -7.57
N ALA A 143 27.61 -4.40 -7.90
CA ALA A 143 27.36 -3.32 -6.94
C ALA A 143 26.48 -3.79 -5.77
N LEU A 144 25.45 -4.59 -6.04
CA LEU A 144 24.59 -5.16 -4.99
C LEU A 144 25.36 -6.05 -4.01
N ARG A 145 26.30 -6.88 -4.52
CA ARG A 145 27.18 -7.68 -3.65
C ARG A 145 28.12 -6.82 -2.83
N GLU A 146 28.71 -5.80 -3.42
CA GLU A 146 29.63 -4.88 -2.73
C GLU A 146 28.93 -4.16 -1.57
N VAL A 147 27.75 -3.57 -1.81
CA VAL A 147 27.02 -2.83 -0.78
C VAL A 147 26.40 -3.74 0.29
N SER A 148 26.21 -5.02 0.02
CA SER A 148 25.60 -5.96 0.98
C SER A 148 26.40 -6.11 2.25
N VAL A 149 27.71 -5.89 2.23
CA VAL A 149 28.59 -5.92 3.40
C VAL A 149 28.21 -4.84 4.39
N THR A 150 27.97 -3.61 3.93
CA THR A 150 27.57 -2.48 4.77
C THR A 150 26.09 -2.49 5.09
N LEU A 151 25.23 -2.99 4.17
CA LEU A 151 23.79 -3.05 4.33
C LEU A 151 23.31 -4.40 4.91
N SER A 152 24.13 -5.12 5.63
CA SER A 152 23.83 -6.45 6.18
C SER A 152 22.61 -6.48 7.11
N GLY A 153 22.23 -5.35 7.73
CA GLY A 153 21.05 -5.19 8.58
C GLY A 153 19.74 -4.98 7.83
N LEU A 154 19.75 -4.97 6.47
CA LEU A 154 18.54 -4.77 5.69
C LEU A 154 17.52 -5.89 5.92
N THR A 155 16.30 -5.51 6.30
CA THR A 155 15.14 -6.40 6.43
C THR A 155 14.14 -6.22 5.30
N SER A 156 14.13 -5.05 4.64
CA SER A 156 13.25 -4.74 3.53
C SER A 156 14.01 -4.04 2.39
N LEU A 157 13.90 -4.59 1.19
CA LEU A 157 14.54 -4.04 0.00
C LEU A 157 13.53 -3.96 -1.16
N HIS A 158 13.45 -2.80 -1.78
CA HIS A 158 12.69 -2.58 -3.00
C HIS A 158 13.62 -2.05 -4.09
N LEU A 159 13.75 -2.78 -5.18
CA LEU A 159 14.59 -2.42 -6.34
C LEU A 159 13.77 -2.28 -7.61
N THR A 160 14.20 -1.35 -8.46
CA THR A 160 13.68 -1.19 -9.82
C THR A 160 14.83 -1.47 -10.79
N ALA A 161 14.69 -2.50 -11.60
CA ALA A 161 15.65 -2.95 -12.59
C ALA A 161 17.03 -3.40 -12.05
N VAL A 162 17.44 -4.59 -12.45
CA VAL A 162 18.78 -5.16 -12.24
C VAL A 162 19.24 -5.71 -13.58
N SER A 163 20.48 -5.43 -13.98
CA SER A 163 21.03 -5.92 -15.25
C SER A 163 22.49 -6.34 -15.08
N PRO A 164 22.87 -7.56 -15.52
CA PRO A 164 22.00 -8.66 -15.94
C PRO A 164 21.08 -9.14 -14.83
N LEU A 165 19.90 -9.68 -15.17
CA LEU A 165 18.93 -10.14 -14.16
C LEU A 165 19.48 -11.37 -13.44
N SER A 166 19.75 -11.22 -12.15
CA SER A 166 20.22 -12.30 -11.27
C SER A 166 19.73 -12.03 -9.86
N PHE A 167 19.40 -13.09 -9.13
CA PHE A 167 18.96 -13.00 -7.72
C PHE A 167 19.98 -13.60 -6.74
N ARG A 168 21.13 -14.12 -7.23
CA ARG A 168 22.15 -14.77 -6.40
C ARG A 168 22.76 -13.85 -5.32
N TRP A 169 22.82 -12.54 -5.58
CA TRP A 169 23.30 -11.53 -4.62
C TRP A 169 22.42 -11.42 -3.36
N LEU A 170 21.15 -11.89 -3.39
CA LEU A 170 20.29 -11.93 -2.20
C LEU A 170 20.89 -12.79 -1.07
N ALA A 171 21.73 -13.76 -1.41
CA ALA A 171 22.44 -14.58 -0.43
C ALA A 171 23.36 -13.77 0.50
N CYS A 172 23.80 -12.59 0.03
CA CYS A 172 24.65 -11.68 0.81
C CYS A 172 23.88 -10.81 1.80
N LEU A 173 22.54 -10.92 1.86
CA LEU A 173 21.67 -10.14 2.77
C LEU A 173 20.95 -11.07 3.76
N PRO A 174 21.63 -11.49 4.84
CA PRO A 174 21.14 -12.56 5.72
C PRO A 174 19.91 -12.18 6.55
N CYS A 175 19.60 -10.87 6.69
CA CYS A 175 18.47 -10.38 7.47
C CYS A 175 17.25 -10.02 6.61
N LEU A 176 17.31 -10.22 5.29
CA LEU A 176 16.30 -9.74 4.36
C LEU A 176 15.01 -10.57 4.41
N LYS A 177 13.96 -10.00 4.99
CA LYS A 177 12.63 -10.63 5.13
C LYS A 177 11.66 -10.23 4.03
N SER A 178 11.78 -9.03 3.48
CA SER A 178 10.87 -8.50 2.46
C SER A 178 11.66 -8.01 1.25
N PHE A 179 11.38 -8.58 0.09
CA PHE A 179 11.97 -8.19 -1.17
C PHE A 179 10.90 -7.84 -2.19
N ALA A 180 11.02 -6.66 -2.79
CA ALA A 180 10.17 -6.23 -3.89
C ALA A 180 11.04 -5.85 -5.10
N PHE A 181 10.75 -6.44 -6.23
CA PHE A 181 11.46 -6.21 -7.47
C PHE A 181 10.50 -5.79 -8.59
N VAL A 182 10.83 -4.72 -9.28
CA VAL A 182 10.10 -4.23 -10.45
C VAL A 182 11.04 -4.27 -11.65
N ASN A 183 10.78 -5.15 -12.59
CA ASN A 183 11.50 -5.18 -13.85
C ASN A 183 10.91 -4.11 -14.79
N SER A 184 11.54 -2.95 -14.86
CA SER A 184 11.13 -1.89 -15.79
C SER A 184 11.83 -2.08 -17.13
N ALA A 185 11.36 -3.02 -17.93
CA ALA A 185 11.93 -3.39 -19.23
C ALA A 185 11.71 -2.30 -20.30
N VAL A 186 12.19 -1.08 -20.08
CA VAL A 186 12.33 -0.07 -21.16
C VAL A 186 13.67 -0.22 -21.92
N ALA A 187 14.58 -1.06 -21.42
CA ALA A 187 15.95 -1.13 -21.94
C ALA A 187 16.38 -2.54 -22.40
N ALA A 188 15.51 -3.34 -22.98
CA ALA A 188 15.94 -4.68 -23.43
C ALA A 188 15.36 -5.08 -24.78
N VAL A 189 15.62 -4.28 -25.82
CA VAL A 189 15.40 -4.75 -27.20
C VAL A 189 16.69 -5.24 -27.88
N ASP A 190 17.87 -4.96 -27.34
CA ASP A 190 19.15 -5.21 -28.07
C ASP A 190 20.20 -6.07 -27.34
N SER A 191 19.82 -7.00 -26.49
CA SER A 191 20.80 -7.99 -25.97
C SER A 191 20.35 -9.43 -26.24
N ALA A 192 19.91 -9.69 -27.45
CA ALA A 192 19.86 -11.05 -27.97
C ALA A 192 21.27 -11.49 -28.35
N GLY A 193 22.12 -11.79 -27.39
CA GLY A 193 23.48 -12.22 -27.73
C GLY A 193 24.43 -12.19 -26.55
N SER A 194 24.20 -13.01 -25.57
CA SER A 194 25.23 -13.80 -24.88
C SER A 194 24.55 -14.64 -23.78
N SER A 195 24.07 -15.78 -24.16
CA SER A 195 23.88 -16.91 -23.24
C SER A 195 25.27 -17.39 -22.85
N SER A 196 25.93 -16.71 -21.94
CA SER A 196 27.08 -17.27 -21.25
C SER A 196 26.56 -18.04 -20.02
N ASP A 197 26.71 -19.29 -20.09
CA ASP A 197 26.85 -20.39 -19.16
C ASP A 197 27.14 -20.06 -17.68
N GLU A 198 26.41 -19.15 -17.06
CA GLU A 198 26.51 -18.97 -15.61
C GLU A 198 25.55 -19.87 -14.81
N ASP A 199 24.75 -20.70 -15.49
CA ASP A 199 23.88 -21.69 -14.81
C ASP A 199 24.57 -23.05 -14.59
N SER A 200 25.82 -23.22 -15.11
CA SER A 200 26.66 -24.41 -14.92
C SER A 200 27.70 -24.29 -13.79
N GLY A 201 27.53 -23.32 -12.90
CA GLY A 201 28.38 -23.18 -11.69
C GLY A 201 27.91 -24.10 -10.59
N GLY A 202 28.60 -25.22 -10.42
CA GLY A 202 28.81 -26.09 -9.30
C GLY A 202 27.65 -26.33 -8.31
N GLU A 203 27.28 -27.57 -8.17
CA GLU A 203 26.50 -28.13 -7.03
C GLU A 203 27.14 -27.89 -5.64
N GLY A 204 28.08 -26.94 -5.53
CA GLY A 204 28.93 -26.69 -4.35
C GLY A 204 28.61 -25.46 -3.51
N ASP A 205 27.69 -24.57 -3.92
CA ASP A 205 27.33 -23.43 -3.07
C ASP A 205 26.34 -23.86 -1.99
N ALA A 206 26.88 -24.19 -0.81
CA ALA A 206 26.16 -24.41 0.44
C ALA A 206 25.53 -23.10 0.97
N VAL A 207 24.91 -22.31 0.10
CA VAL A 207 24.14 -21.15 0.47
C VAL A 207 22.81 -21.62 1.03
N GLY A 208 22.58 -21.36 2.33
CA GLY A 208 21.37 -21.75 3.05
C GLY A 208 20.07 -21.16 2.46
N ALA A 209 18.96 -21.53 3.04
CA ALA A 209 17.65 -20.94 2.69
C ALA A 209 17.66 -19.43 2.92
N LEU A 210 16.99 -18.68 2.05
CA LEU A 210 16.78 -17.25 2.23
C LEU A 210 15.72 -17.02 3.33
N PRO A 211 15.93 -16.03 4.24
CA PRO A 211 14.96 -15.71 5.28
C PRO A 211 13.75 -14.89 4.78
N LEU A 212 13.48 -14.97 3.47
CA LEU A 212 12.41 -14.21 2.84
C LEU A 212 11.03 -14.71 3.28
N GLU A 213 10.30 -13.82 3.92
CA GLU A 213 8.90 -14.01 4.30
C GLU A 213 7.94 -13.38 3.28
N ARG A 214 8.38 -12.30 2.61
CA ARG A 214 7.56 -11.53 1.66
C ARG A 214 8.31 -11.29 0.35
N LEU A 215 7.67 -11.65 -0.76
CA LEU A 215 8.23 -11.48 -2.11
C LEU A 215 7.22 -10.83 -3.05
N SER A 216 7.61 -9.73 -3.68
CA SER A 216 6.85 -9.07 -4.73
C SER A 216 7.67 -9.00 -6.00
N LEU A 217 7.17 -9.59 -7.06
CA LEU A 217 7.79 -9.56 -8.39
C LEU A 217 6.85 -8.86 -9.38
N CYS A 218 7.38 -7.90 -10.12
CA CYS A 218 6.64 -7.16 -11.13
C CYS A 218 7.40 -7.15 -12.46
N GLY A 219 6.70 -7.47 -13.55
CA GLY A 219 7.26 -7.39 -14.91
C GLY A 219 8.26 -8.50 -15.25
N ILE A 220 8.23 -9.62 -14.54
CA ILE A 220 9.05 -10.79 -14.86
C ILE A 220 8.45 -11.51 -16.05
N ARG A 221 9.29 -11.86 -17.03
CA ARG A 221 8.89 -12.54 -18.26
C ARG A 221 9.44 -13.96 -18.32
N SER A 222 8.83 -14.77 -19.17
CA SER A 222 9.30 -16.11 -19.50
C SER A 222 10.75 -16.06 -20.05
N GLY A 223 11.60 -16.95 -19.55
CA GLY A 223 13.01 -16.96 -19.90
C GLY A 223 13.93 -16.12 -18.99
N ASP A 224 13.39 -15.39 -18.02
CA ASP A 224 14.22 -14.69 -17.03
C ASP A 224 15.05 -15.68 -16.21
N HIS A 225 16.36 -15.51 -16.24
CA HIS A 225 17.30 -16.37 -15.54
C HIS A 225 17.35 -16.07 -14.04
N GLY A 226 17.74 -17.07 -13.26
CA GLY A 226 17.90 -16.93 -11.81
C GLY A 226 16.63 -17.18 -10.97
N LEU A 227 15.44 -17.28 -11.58
CA LEU A 227 14.20 -17.59 -10.85
C LEU A 227 14.21 -18.97 -10.20
N ARG A 228 14.77 -19.99 -10.89
CA ARG A 228 14.93 -21.33 -10.34
C ARG A 228 15.74 -21.31 -9.04
N TRP A 229 16.86 -20.58 -9.05
CA TRP A 229 17.69 -20.41 -7.86
C TRP A 229 16.93 -19.75 -6.72
N LEU A 230 16.14 -18.69 -7.02
CA LEU A 230 15.31 -17.98 -6.03
C LEU A 230 14.27 -18.92 -5.40
N TRP A 231 13.49 -19.64 -6.23
CA TRP A 231 12.43 -20.54 -5.74
C TRP A 231 12.97 -21.68 -4.88
N GLN A 232 14.14 -22.22 -5.21
CA GLN A 232 14.78 -23.29 -4.42
C GLN A 232 15.13 -22.84 -3.00
N ARG A 233 15.28 -21.53 -2.75
CA ARG A 233 15.74 -20.98 -1.48
C ARG A 233 14.68 -20.23 -0.68
N CYS A 234 13.52 -19.98 -1.24
CA CYS A 234 12.41 -19.25 -0.60
C CYS A 234 11.48 -20.18 0.20
N GLY A 235 12.02 -21.03 1.06
CA GLY A 235 11.22 -21.98 1.84
C GLY A 235 10.38 -21.37 2.97
N SER A 236 10.68 -20.13 3.39
CA SER A 236 9.98 -19.41 4.47
C SER A 236 8.93 -18.42 3.98
N LEU A 237 8.57 -18.49 2.70
CA LEU A 237 7.68 -17.51 2.08
C LEU A 237 6.26 -17.62 2.64
N GLN A 238 5.73 -16.47 3.11
CA GLN A 238 4.38 -16.32 3.65
C GLN A 238 3.49 -15.45 2.77
N TRP A 239 4.07 -14.49 2.05
CA TRP A 239 3.36 -13.57 1.17
C TRP A 239 4.03 -13.50 -0.19
N LEU A 240 3.28 -13.77 -1.24
CA LEU A 240 3.73 -13.67 -2.63
C LEU A 240 2.81 -12.75 -3.43
N GLN A 241 3.40 -11.76 -4.08
CA GLN A 241 2.72 -10.93 -5.07
C GLN A 241 3.40 -11.08 -6.42
N LEU A 242 2.64 -11.45 -7.43
CA LEU A 242 3.04 -11.43 -8.84
C LEU A 242 2.23 -10.36 -9.57
N ARG A 243 2.91 -9.45 -10.25
CA ARG A 243 2.28 -8.37 -11.00
C ARG A 243 2.85 -8.28 -12.41
N ALA A 244 1.96 -8.30 -13.41
CA ALA A 244 2.37 -8.24 -14.82
C ALA A 244 3.51 -9.22 -15.15
N CYS A 245 3.42 -10.43 -14.60
CA CYS A 245 4.41 -11.49 -14.79
C CYS A 245 3.92 -12.49 -15.84
N ASP A 246 4.88 -13.10 -16.55
CA ASP A 246 4.66 -14.10 -17.58
C ASP A 246 5.64 -15.27 -17.42
N GLY A 247 5.20 -16.50 -17.71
CA GLY A 247 6.07 -17.71 -17.69
C GLY A 247 6.60 -18.14 -16.32
N ILE A 248 6.11 -17.60 -15.22
CA ILE A 248 6.52 -18.04 -13.88
C ILE A 248 5.98 -19.46 -13.59
N GLY A 249 6.87 -20.31 -13.07
CA GLY A 249 6.54 -21.70 -12.75
C GLY A 249 6.51 -22.62 -13.95
N ASP A 250 7.03 -22.18 -15.11
CA ASP A 250 7.17 -22.99 -16.32
C ASP A 250 8.50 -23.75 -16.33
N GLY A 251 8.52 -24.85 -17.08
CA GLY A 251 9.72 -25.62 -17.35
C GLY A 251 10.46 -26.11 -16.10
N PRO A 252 11.81 -26.02 -16.07
CA PRO A 252 12.66 -26.59 -15.03
C PRO A 252 12.44 -25.97 -13.63
N SER A 253 11.89 -24.77 -13.56
CA SER A 253 11.62 -24.09 -12.26
C SER A 253 10.30 -24.49 -11.60
N SER A 254 9.43 -25.25 -12.28
CA SER A 254 8.08 -25.61 -11.81
C SER A 254 8.07 -26.33 -10.47
N ALA A 255 8.94 -27.31 -10.29
CA ALA A 255 9.01 -28.07 -9.04
C ALA A 255 9.48 -27.21 -7.86
N ALA A 256 10.51 -26.38 -8.07
CA ALA A 256 11.03 -25.46 -7.07
C ALA A 256 9.99 -24.38 -6.69
N PHE A 257 9.33 -23.81 -7.69
CA PHE A 257 8.22 -22.86 -7.47
C PHE A 257 7.08 -23.48 -6.67
N SER A 258 6.63 -24.67 -7.05
CA SER A 258 5.60 -25.41 -6.32
C SER A 258 6.00 -25.70 -4.87
N GLY A 259 7.29 -25.98 -4.62
CA GLY A 259 7.82 -26.23 -3.28
C GLY A 259 7.80 -24.98 -2.39
N CYS A 260 8.14 -23.80 -2.94
CA CYS A 260 8.18 -22.56 -2.17
C CYS A 260 6.79 -22.04 -1.74
N LEU A 261 5.71 -22.50 -2.38
CA LEU A 261 4.35 -22.08 -2.07
C LEU A 261 3.72 -22.79 -0.86
N ALA A 262 4.33 -23.86 -0.35
CA ALA A 262 3.71 -24.71 0.67
C ALA A 262 3.36 -23.97 1.98
N GLY A 263 4.18 -23.00 2.39
CA GLY A 263 3.98 -22.19 3.60
C GLY A 263 3.19 -20.89 3.40
N LEU A 264 2.66 -20.66 2.20
CA LEU A 264 2.08 -19.37 1.84
C LEU A 264 0.76 -19.09 2.58
N LEU A 265 0.66 -17.89 3.16
CA LEU A 265 -0.52 -17.38 3.85
C LEU A 265 -1.33 -16.42 2.96
N GLU A 266 -0.65 -15.67 2.12
CA GLU A 266 -1.27 -14.64 1.26
C GLU A 266 -0.71 -14.72 -0.16
N LEU A 267 -1.59 -14.75 -1.15
CA LEU A 267 -1.26 -14.77 -2.57
C LEU A 267 -1.98 -13.62 -3.30
N GLU A 268 -1.21 -12.82 -4.02
CA GLU A 268 -1.73 -11.75 -4.88
C GLU A 268 -1.28 -11.93 -6.32
N LEU A 269 -2.23 -12.08 -7.23
CA LEU A 269 -2.00 -12.13 -8.67
C LEU A 269 -2.60 -10.88 -9.31
N ARG A 270 -1.78 -10.05 -9.96
CA ARG A 270 -2.23 -8.80 -10.56
C ARG A 270 -1.78 -8.70 -12.02
N ALA A 271 -2.73 -8.64 -12.94
CA ALA A 271 -2.47 -8.58 -14.38
C ALA A 271 -1.51 -9.69 -14.85
N CYS A 272 -1.74 -10.91 -14.39
CA CYS A 272 -0.92 -12.10 -14.70
C CYS A 272 -1.74 -13.13 -15.48
N ARG A 273 -2.36 -12.72 -16.60
CA ARG A 273 -3.32 -13.55 -17.35
C ARG A 273 -2.77 -14.92 -17.77
N THR A 274 -1.52 -14.97 -18.20
CA THR A 274 -0.86 -16.19 -18.68
C THR A 274 -0.43 -17.15 -17.55
N VAL A 275 -0.19 -16.61 -16.36
CA VAL A 275 0.38 -17.35 -15.21
C VAL A 275 -0.68 -17.71 -14.18
N ALA A 276 -1.78 -16.93 -14.13
CA ALA A 276 -2.75 -17.02 -13.05
C ALA A 276 -3.35 -18.42 -12.87
N ASP A 277 -3.75 -19.07 -13.96
CA ASP A 277 -4.37 -20.39 -13.92
C ASP A 277 -3.46 -21.44 -13.30
N ARG A 278 -2.22 -21.48 -13.77
CA ARG A 278 -1.21 -22.42 -13.24
C ARG A 278 -0.94 -22.15 -11.76
N VAL A 279 -0.73 -20.89 -11.38
CA VAL A 279 -0.45 -20.54 -9.98
C VAL A 279 -1.64 -20.89 -9.08
N LEU A 280 -2.88 -20.63 -9.53
CA LEU A 280 -4.10 -21.03 -8.80
C LEU A 280 -4.19 -22.54 -8.62
N LEU A 281 -3.90 -23.34 -9.66
CA LEU A 281 -3.93 -24.79 -9.58
C LEU A 281 -2.85 -25.33 -8.63
N ILE A 282 -1.62 -24.82 -8.72
CA ILE A 282 -0.55 -25.21 -7.77
C ILE A 282 -0.91 -24.79 -6.35
N ALA A 283 -1.46 -23.58 -6.16
CA ALA A 283 -1.89 -23.10 -4.86
C ALA A 283 -3.04 -23.95 -4.28
N ALA A 284 -3.97 -24.40 -5.13
CA ALA A 284 -5.02 -25.33 -4.71
C ALA A 284 -4.48 -26.64 -4.16
N ASP A 285 -3.39 -27.15 -4.74
CA ASP A 285 -2.77 -28.40 -4.32
C ASP A 285 -1.82 -28.24 -3.13
N ARG A 286 -1.02 -27.16 -3.08
CA ARG A 286 0.11 -27.04 -2.16
C ARG A 286 -0.10 -26.07 -0.99
N CYS A 287 -0.88 -25.00 -1.16
CA CYS A 287 -1.03 -23.95 -0.15
C CYS A 287 -2.09 -24.29 0.90
N CYS A 288 -1.82 -25.25 1.77
CA CYS A 288 -2.78 -25.66 2.79
C CYS A 288 -3.06 -24.57 3.85
N ALA A 289 -2.11 -23.66 4.06
CA ALA A 289 -2.20 -22.61 5.06
C ALA A 289 -2.73 -21.27 4.51
N LEU A 290 -3.10 -21.21 3.22
CA LEU A 290 -3.50 -19.97 2.57
C LEU A 290 -4.77 -19.38 3.18
N LYS A 291 -4.68 -18.12 3.62
CA LYS A 291 -5.76 -17.35 4.26
C LYS A 291 -6.30 -16.23 3.37
N SER A 292 -5.49 -15.70 2.48
CA SER A 292 -5.87 -14.57 1.64
C SER A 292 -5.49 -14.80 0.18
N LEU A 293 -6.48 -14.64 -0.70
CA LEU A 293 -6.28 -14.64 -2.15
C LEU A 293 -6.79 -13.32 -2.73
N LEU A 294 -5.93 -12.65 -3.52
CA LEU A 294 -6.32 -11.55 -4.39
C LEU A 294 -5.98 -11.91 -5.83
N VAL A 295 -6.98 -11.83 -6.71
CA VAL A 295 -6.80 -11.94 -8.17
C VAL A 295 -7.37 -10.69 -8.84
N TYR A 296 -6.52 -9.99 -9.57
CA TYR A 296 -6.86 -8.82 -10.36
C TYR A 296 -6.48 -9.06 -11.82
N ASP A 297 -7.45 -9.00 -12.72
CA ASP A 297 -7.25 -9.15 -14.17
C ASP A 297 -6.51 -10.46 -14.53
N GLY A 298 -7.14 -11.58 -14.25
CA GLY A 298 -6.62 -12.91 -14.56
C GLY A 298 -7.43 -14.04 -13.94
N GLY A 299 -7.04 -15.25 -14.25
CA GLY A 299 -7.71 -16.47 -13.79
C GLY A 299 -8.88 -16.88 -14.69
N SER A 300 -8.81 -18.07 -15.29
CA SER A 300 -9.93 -18.66 -16.01
C SER A 300 -11.01 -19.13 -15.04
N ARG A 301 -12.23 -19.32 -15.57
CA ARG A 301 -13.36 -19.87 -14.83
C ARG A 301 -13.00 -21.19 -14.14
N GLU A 302 -12.43 -22.10 -14.90
CA GLU A 302 -12.11 -23.46 -14.45
C GLU A 302 -11.04 -23.46 -13.36
N ALA A 303 -9.95 -22.73 -13.53
CA ALA A 303 -8.87 -22.67 -12.56
C ALA A 303 -9.31 -22.03 -11.23
N LEU A 304 -10.08 -20.94 -11.31
CA LEU A 304 -10.61 -20.27 -10.14
C LEU A 304 -11.64 -21.15 -9.42
N LEU A 305 -12.54 -21.81 -10.16
CA LEU A 305 -13.54 -22.73 -9.59
C LEU A 305 -12.87 -23.91 -8.90
N GLN A 306 -11.85 -24.51 -9.52
CA GLN A 306 -11.10 -25.62 -8.94
C GLN A 306 -10.36 -25.17 -7.66
N PHE A 307 -9.75 -23.99 -7.67
CA PHE A 307 -9.12 -23.43 -6.48
C PHE A 307 -10.14 -23.22 -5.36
N ILE A 308 -11.29 -22.59 -5.64
CA ILE A 308 -12.33 -22.32 -4.65
C ILE A 308 -12.89 -23.61 -4.07
N ARG A 309 -13.15 -24.63 -4.89
CA ARG A 309 -13.64 -25.93 -4.41
C ARG A 309 -12.68 -26.61 -3.44
N ARG A 310 -11.38 -26.45 -3.64
CA ARG A 310 -10.37 -27.10 -2.79
C ARG A 310 -9.96 -26.27 -1.57
N ARG A 311 -9.97 -24.95 -1.66
CA ARG A 311 -9.41 -24.04 -0.65
C ARG A 311 -10.37 -22.97 -0.15
N GLY A 312 -11.49 -22.76 -0.82
CA GLY A 312 -12.41 -21.67 -0.49
C GLY A 312 -12.88 -21.65 0.95
N ALA A 313 -13.14 -22.82 1.53
CA ALA A 313 -13.57 -22.95 2.93
C ALA A 313 -12.49 -22.53 3.96
N ALA A 314 -11.21 -22.58 3.61
CA ALA A 314 -10.09 -22.22 4.49
C ALA A 314 -9.71 -20.73 4.38
N LEU A 315 -10.20 -20.04 3.36
CA LEU A 315 -9.88 -18.62 3.15
C LEU A 315 -10.55 -17.73 4.18
N HIS A 316 -9.81 -16.73 4.64
CA HIS A 316 -10.33 -15.60 5.41
C HIS A 316 -10.71 -14.41 4.52
N THR A 317 -9.94 -14.18 3.47
CA THR A 317 -10.12 -13.09 2.52
C THR A 317 -10.11 -13.61 1.10
N LEU A 318 -11.15 -13.25 0.33
CA LEU A 318 -11.24 -13.47 -1.11
C LEU A 318 -11.52 -12.13 -1.80
N ASP A 319 -10.58 -11.68 -2.62
CA ASP A 319 -10.65 -10.39 -3.33
C ASP A 319 -10.48 -10.66 -4.84
N LEU A 320 -11.56 -10.54 -5.58
CA LEU A 320 -11.61 -10.80 -7.02
C LEU A 320 -11.96 -9.52 -7.76
N ARG A 321 -11.04 -9.03 -8.57
CA ARG A 321 -11.17 -7.76 -9.28
C ARG A 321 -10.96 -7.97 -10.78
N LEU A 322 -11.90 -7.47 -11.58
CA LEU A 322 -11.90 -7.69 -13.02
C LEU A 322 -11.68 -9.18 -13.38
N PRO A 323 -12.33 -10.12 -12.69
CA PRO A 323 -12.21 -11.52 -13.07
C PRO A 323 -12.91 -11.71 -14.43
N LEU A 324 -12.20 -12.32 -15.37
CA LEU A 324 -12.70 -12.47 -16.73
C LEU A 324 -13.98 -13.31 -16.79
N ASP A 325 -14.06 -14.35 -15.95
CA ASP A 325 -15.10 -15.37 -16.01
C ASP A 325 -15.65 -15.79 -14.63
N LEU A 326 -15.88 -14.83 -13.72
CA LEU A 326 -16.50 -15.14 -12.43
C LEU A 326 -18.02 -15.31 -12.59
N HIS A 327 -18.54 -16.50 -12.34
CA HIS A 327 -19.95 -16.84 -12.41
C HIS A 327 -20.53 -17.23 -11.05
N ASN A 328 -21.86 -17.45 -11.00
CA ASN A 328 -22.55 -17.86 -9.78
C ASN A 328 -22.07 -19.20 -9.20
N ASP A 329 -21.57 -20.12 -10.03
CA ASP A 329 -21.05 -21.41 -9.57
C ASP A 329 -19.81 -21.27 -8.65
N HIS A 330 -19.02 -20.21 -8.80
CA HIS A 330 -17.94 -19.88 -7.86
C HIS A 330 -18.51 -19.47 -6.50
N LEU A 331 -19.55 -18.64 -6.47
CA LEU A 331 -20.21 -18.22 -5.23
C LEU A 331 -20.89 -19.41 -4.53
N LEU A 332 -21.52 -20.29 -5.30
CA LEU A 332 -22.07 -21.55 -4.78
C LEU A 332 -20.98 -22.46 -4.21
N ALA A 333 -19.82 -22.55 -4.89
CA ALA A 333 -18.70 -23.33 -4.41
C ALA A 333 -18.08 -22.77 -3.11
N ILE A 334 -18.06 -21.44 -2.93
CA ILE A 334 -17.67 -20.81 -1.66
C ILE A 334 -18.64 -21.21 -0.54
N GLY A 335 -19.94 -21.21 -0.84
CA GLY A 335 -21.00 -21.53 0.13
C GLY A 335 -21.18 -23.02 0.42
N ALA A 336 -20.59 -23.90 -0.40
CA ALA A 336 -20.72 -25.34 -0.22
C ALA A 336 -20.00 -25.79 1.04
N GLU A 337 -20.75 -26.33 2.00
CA GLU A 337 -20.20 -26.90 3.25
C GLU A 337 -19.36 -28.13 2.93
N GLN A 338 -18.06 -28.03 3.07
CA GLN A 338 -17.13 -29.15 2.97
C GLN A 338 -16.72 -29.59 4.39
N GLY A 339 -17.52 -30.45 5.00
CA GLY A 339 -17.16 -31.16 6.23
C GLY A 339 -17.60 -30.52 7.55
N TYR A 340 -17.70 -31.33 8.56
CA TYR A 340 -18.29 -31.04 9.89
C TYR A 340 -17.50 -30.03 10.75
N ASP A 341 -16.33 -29.53 10.34
CA ASP A 341 -15.43 -28.77 11.21
C ASP A 341 -15.05 -27.36 10.70
N THR A 342 -15.56 -26.94 9.56
CA THR A 342 -15.29 -25.59 9.03
C THR A 342 -16.37 -24.61 9.48
N ARG A 343 -16.25 -24.09 10.69
CA ARG A 343 -16.88 -22.81 11.04
C ARG A 343 -16.36 -21.80 10.04
N GLY A 344 -17.23 -21.34 9.13
CA GLY A 344 -16.90 -20.50 8.00
C GLY A 344 -15.84 -19.45 8.30
N SER A 345 -14.70 -19.58 7.69
CA SER A 345 -13.56 -18.69 7.95
C SER A 345 -13.61 -17.42 7.12
N LEU A 346 -14.41 -17.40 6.03
CA LEU A 346 -14.47 -16.25 5.12
C LEU A 346 -15.11 -15.05 5.82
N ALA A 347 -14.28 -14.05 6.14
CA ALA A 347 -14.73 -12.82 6.76
C ALA A 347 -14.76 -11.63 5.79
N VAL A 348 -14.00 -11.70 4.69
CA VAL A 348 -13.85 -10.62 3.71
C VAL A 348 -14.11 -11.16 2.31
N LEU A 349 -15.14 -10.62 1.66
CA LEU A 349 -15.44 -10.88 0.25
C LEU A 349 -15.46 -9.57 -0.54
N ARG A 350 -14.57 -9.45 -1.53
CA ARG A 350 -14.49 -8.28 -2.40
C ARG A 350 -14.62 -8.69 -3.84
N LEU A 351 -15.63 -8.13 -4.50
CA LEU A 351 -15.91 -8.31 -5.91
C LEU A 351 -15.87 -6.94 -6.60
N GLN A 352 -15.06 -6.82 -7.65
CA GLN A 352 -14.97 -5.58 -8.42
C GLN A 352 -15.16 -5.89 -9.90
N SER A 353 -16.09 -5.17 -10.54
CA SER A 353 -16.38 -5.28 -11.98
C SER A 353 -16.71 -6.73 -12.41
N CYS A 354 -17.46 -7.45 -11.57
CA CYS A 354 -17.87 -8.83 -11.80
C CYS A 354 -19.20 -8.85 -12.56
N VAL A 355 -19.15 -8.76 -13.89
CA VAL A 355 -20.34 -8.59 -14.74
C VAL A 355 -21.20 -9.85 -14.91
N LEU A 356 -20.64 -11.04 -14.71
CA LEU A 356 -21.32 -12.33 -14.90
C LEU A 356 -21.94 -12.89 -13.61
N VAL A 357 -21.71 -12.24 -12.49
CA VAL A 357 -22.35 -12.56 -11.21
C VAL A 357 -23.75 -11.95 -11.19
N THR A 358 -24.75 -12.75 -10.81
CA THR A 358 -26.13 -12.28 -10.63
C THR A 358 -26.52 -12.24 -9.16
N GLY A 359 -27.66 -11.61 -8.85
CA GLY A 359 -28.19 -11.58 -7.49
C GLY A 359 -28.53 -12.93 -6.92
N ASP A 360 -28.89 -13.91 -7.77
CA ASP A 360 -29.16 -15.27 -7.31
C ASP A 360 -27.91 -15.95 -6.74
N GLY A 361 -26.73 -15.72 -7.34
CA GLY A 361 -25.47 -16.19 -6.82
C GLY A 361 -25.15 -15.57 -5.46
N LEU A 362 -25.30 -14.24 -5.34
CA LEU A 362 -25.06 -13.51 -4.09
C LEU A 362 -26.09 -13.89 -3.00
N ARG A 363 -27.37 -14.05 -3.35
CA ARG A 363 -28.40 -14.50 -2.41
C ARG A 363 -28.14 -15.93 -1.93
N SER A 364 -27.72 -16.79 -2.83
CA SER A 364 -27.38 -18.18 -2.49
C SER A 364 -26.21 -18.25 -1.51
N LEU A 365 -25.14 -17.50 -1.78
CA LEU A 365 -24.01 -17.38 -0.85
C LEU A 365 -24.45 -16.83 0.51
N ALA A 366 -25.22 -15.74 0.52
CA ALA A 366 -25.65 -15.08 1.76
C ALA A 366 -26.54 -15.95 2.66
N ARG A 367 -27.22 -16.97 2.11
CA ARG A 367 -28.02 -17.95 2.88
C ARG A 367 -27.19 -19.00 3.57
N THR A 368 -25.94 -19.19 3.19
CA THR A 368 -25.05 -20.19 3.78
C THR A 368 -24.50 -19.71 5.13
N ALA A 369 -24.03 -20.67 5.95
CA ALA A 369 -23.35 -20.33 7.22
C ALA A 369 -22.10 -19.47 6.99
N ILE A 370 -21.35 -19.72 5.89
CA ILE A 370 -20.19 -18.93 5.48
C ILE A 370 -20.61 -17.50 5.15
N GLY A 371 -21.65 -17.34 4.30
CA GLY A 371 -22.15 -16.02 3.93
C GLY A 371 -22.64 -15.20 5.12
N ALA A 372 -23.34 -15.84 6.06
CA ALA A 372 -23.79 -15.18 7.28
C ALA A 372 -22.65 -14.71 8.19
N GLY A 373 -21.47 -15.33 8.11
CA GLY A 373 -20.26 -14.99 8.87
C GLY A 373 -19.44 -13.83 8.29
N ILE A 374 -19.73 -13.38 7.06
CA ILE A 374 -18.97 -12.32 6.39
C ILE A 374 -19.13 -10.98 7.15
N LYS A 375 -18.00 -10.28 7.34
CA LYS A 375 -17.90 -9.00 8.05
C LYS A 375 -17.57 -7.82 7.15
N ASP A 376 -16.96 -8.07 6.00
CA ASP A 376 -16.50 -7.06 5.03
C ASP A 376 -16.95 -7.50 3.63
N VAL A 377 -17.82 -6.72 3.01
CA VAL A 377 -18.30 -6.93 1.65
C VAL A 377 -17.96 -5.70 0.81
N ALA A 378 -17.35 -5.94 -0.35
CA ALA A 378 -17.20 -4.94 -1.38
C ALA A 378 -17.82 -5.43 -2.68
N LEU A 379 -18.75 -4.66 -3.22
CA LEU A 379 -19.36 -4.83 -4.54
C LEU A 379 -19.09 -3.55 -5.33
N VAL A 380 -17.85 -3.43 -5.85
CA VAL A 380 -17.35 -2.20 -6.47
C VAL A 380 -17.57 -2.26 -7.97
N SER A 381 -18.29 -1.28 -8.53
CA SER A 381 -18.62 -1.27 -9.97
C SER A 381 -19.21 -2.59 -10.43
N CYS A 382 -20.20 -3.10 -9.69
CA CYS A 382 -20.86 -4.38 -9.96
C CYS A 382 -22.29 -4.13 -10.45
N ASP A 383 -22.56 -4.38 -11.73
CA ASP A 383 -23.87 -4.18 -12.39
C ASP A 383 -25.04 -4.82 -11.62
N VAL A 384 -24.79 -5.94 -10.95
CA VAL A 384 -25.80 -6.66 -10.18
C VAL A 384 -26.42 -5.80 -9.06
N VAL A 385 -25.64 -4.89 -8.48
CA VAL A 385 -26.12 -3.96 -7.43
C VAL A 385 -27.17 -3.00 -7.98
N GLU A 386 -27.01 -2.62 -9.24
CA GLU A 386 -27.87 -1.63 -9.91
C GLU A 386 -29.07 -2.28 -10.60
N ARG A 387 -28.91 -3.51 -11.12
CA ARG A 387 -29.93 -4.20 -11.90
C ARG A 387 -30.95 -4.95 -11.05
N GLU A 388 -30.63 -5.28 -9.80
CA GLU A 388 -31.49 -6.10 -8.96
C GLU A 388 -31.99 -5.37 -7.71
N PRO A 389 -33.17 -4.71 -7.80
CA PRO A 389 -33.77 -4.03 -6.65
C PRO A 389 -33.98 -4.98 -5.47
N GLY A 390 -33.68 -4.51 -4.26
CA GLY A 390 -33.83 -5.28 -3.02
C GLY A 390 -32.68 -6.27 -2.73
N LEU A 391 -31.70 -6.43 -3.64
CA LEU A 391 -30.55 -7.29 -3.40
C LEU A 391 -29.78 -6.86 -2.16
N LEU A 392 -29.44 -5.57 -2.05
CA LEU A 392 -28.68 -5.03 -0.92
C LEU A 392 -29.43 -5.21 0.41
N THR A 393 -30.75 -5.04 0.39
CA THR A 393 -31.59 -5.29 1.56
C THR A 393 -31.53 -6.76 1.97
N PHE A 394 -31.63 -7.68 1.00
CA PHE A 394 -31.51 -9.12 1.28
C PHE A 394 -30.14 -9.48 1.86
N LEU A 395 -29.06 -8.97 1.28
CA LEU A 395 -27.70 -9.21 1.77
C LEU A 395 -27.52 -8.70 3.21
N SER A 396 -28.02 -7.49 3.51
CA SER A 396 -27.93 -6.90 4.84
C SER A 396 -28.72 -7.67 5.91
N GLN A 397 -29.86 -8.25 5.54
CA GLN A 397 -30.66 -9.10 6.43
C GLN A 397 -30.00 -10.46 6.69
N SER A 398 -29.32 -11.02 5.69
CA SER A 398 -28.66 -12.32 5.77
C SER A 398 -27.31 -12.24 6.46
N MET A 399 -26.50 -11.22 6.16
CA MET A 399 -25.15 -11.01 6.66
C MET A 399 -25.14 -10.15 7.95
N ARG A 400 -25.64 -10.71 9.04
CA ARG A 400 -25.87 -9.97 10.31
C ARG A 400 -24.59 -9.46 10.99
N HIS A 401 -23.43 -9.99 10.61
CA HIS A 401 -22.12 -9.60 11.14
C HIS A 401 -21.41 -8.53 10.30
N LEU A 402 -22.10 -7.98 9.28
CA LEU A 402 -21.53 -7.00 8.38
C LEU A 402 -21.11 -5.73 9.12
N ARG A 403 -19.83 -5.37 9.01
CA ARG A 403 -19.21 -4.20 9.63
C ARG A 403 -18.65 -3.22 8.61
N ARG A 404 -18.24 -3.70 7.44
CA ARG A 404 -17.71 -2.88 6.36
C ARG A 404 -18.43 -3.17 5.07
N LEU A 405 -18.82 -2.12 4.37
CA LEU A 405 -19.52 -2.22 3.10
C LEU A 405 -18.96 -1.20 2.12
N ASP A 406 -18.46 -1.67 0.99
CA ASP A 406 -17.97 -0.83 -0.10
C ASP A 406 -18.85 -1.04 -1.34
N LEU A 407 -19.61 -0.02 -1.70
CA LEU A 407 -20.47 0.02 -2.88
C LEU A 407 -19.97 1.06 -3.90
N SER A 408 -18.70 1.38 -3.87
CA SER A 408 -18.10 2.42 -4.73
C SER A 408 -18.30 2.13 -6.22
N TYR A 409 -18.46 3.20 -6.98
CA TYR A 409 -18.62 3.18 -8.46
C TYR A 409 -19.84 2.41 -8.97
N ASN A 410 -20.91 2.25 -8.18
CA ASN A 410 -22.24 1.87 -8.65
C ASN A 410 -23.00 3.16 -8.93
N GLU A 411 -22.93 3.64 -10.17
CA GLU A 411 -23.31 5.01 -10.54
C GLU A 411 -24.81 5.27 -10.46
N THR A 412 -25.63 4.26 -10.73
CA THR A 412 -27.11 4.36 -10.75
C THR A 412 -27.76 4.00 -9.42
N LEU A 413 -26.97 3.61 -8.40
CA LEU A 413 -27.44 3.29 -7.06
C LEU A 413 -28.17 4.49 -6.43
N LYS A 414 -29.38 4.25 -5.88
CA LYS A 414 -30.29 5.30 -5.39
C LYS A 414 -30.46 5.26 -3.87
N ASP A 415 -30.81 6.40 -3.30
CA ASP A 415 -31.08 6.59 -1.87
C ASP A 415 -32.09 5.57 -1.29
N LYS A 416 -33.10 5.20 -2.06
CA LYS A 416 -34.14 4.23 -1.65
C LYS A 416 -33.51 2.87 -1.32
N GLU A 417 -32.62 2.37 -2.16
CA GLU A 417 -31.93 1.09 -1.95
C GLU A 417 -31.00 1.16 -0.74
N ILE A 418 -30.27 2.25 -0.61
CA ILE A 418 -29.40 2.50 0.55
C ILE A 418 -30.20 2.58 1.84
N GLY A 419 -31.29 3.33 1.87
CA GLY A 419 -32.15 3.47 3.05
C GLY A 419 -32.76 2.13 3.49
N ALA A 420 -33.26 1.33 2.54
CA ALA A 420 -33.80 0.01 2.81
C ALA A 420 -32.73 -0.95 3.38
N MET A 421 -31.54 -0.96 2.78
CA MET A 421 -30.40 -1.76 3.25
C MET A 421 -29.98 -1.36 4.66
N LEU A 422 -29.76 -0.07 4.93
CA LEU A 422 -29.28 0.43 6.20
C LEU A 422 -30.23 0.13 7.36
N SER A 423 -31.53 0.01 7.11
CA SER A 423 -32.51 -0.36 8.15
C SER A 423 -32.20 -1.72 8.81
N SER A 424 -31.50 -2.60 8.12
CA SER A 424 -31.07 -3.92 8.61
C SER A 424 -29.61 -3.98 9.09
N CYS A 425 -28.79 -2.97 8.79
CA CYS A 425 -27.36 -2.92 9.10
C CYS A 425 -27.07 -2.09 10.36
N ARG A 426 -27.16 -2.68 11.54
CA ARG A 426 -26.93 -1.95 12.81
C ARG A 426 -25.48 -1.90 13.29
N ASN A 427 -24.58 -2.67 12.66
CA ASN A 427 -23.19 -2.86 13.11
C ASN A 427 -22.16 -2.27 12.14
N LEU A 428 -22.60 -1.49 11.14
CA LEU A 428 -21.69 -0.88 10.18
C LEU A 428 -20.78 0.16 10.84
N ILE A 429 -19.48 0.02 10.59
CA ILE A 429 -18.42 0.94 11.04
C ILE A 429 -17.70 1.63 9.87
N ASP A 430 -17.63 1.02 8.70
CA ASP A 430 -17.01 1.58 7.50
C ASP A 430 -17.96 1.41 6.30
N ILE A 431 -18.32 2.52 5.68
CA ILE A 431 -19.17 2.51 4.50
C ILE A 431 -18.59 3.42 3.42
N ARG A 432 -18.57 2.91 2.18
CA ARG A 432 -18.00 3.61 1.04
C ARG A 432 -18.96 3.64 -0.13
N PHE A 433 -19.18 4.86 -0.61
CA PHE A 433 -20.04 5.19 -1.75
C PHE A 433 -19.30 5.98 -2.84
N ARG A 434 -17.98 5.92 -2.84
CA ARG A 434 -17.16 6.68 -3.77
C ARG A 434 -17.64 6.52 -5.21
N GLY A 435 -17.87 7.64 -5.91
CA GLY A 435 -18.28 7.62 -7.32
C GLY A 435 -19.72 7.19 -7.59
N CYS A 436 -20.56 7.03 -6.54
CA CYS A 436 -21.99 6.77 -6.72
C CYS A 436 -22.70 8.07 -7.04
N ARG A 437 -23.11 8.25 -8.32
CA ARG A 437 -23.71 9.50 -8.79
C ARG A 437 -25.18 9.65 -8.46
N GLY A 438 -25.88 8.52 -8.21
CA GLY A 438 -27.31 8.49 -7.93
C GLY A 438 -27.71 8.72 -6.48
N ILE A 439 -26.74 8.81 -5.54
CA ILE A 439 -27.01 9.04 -4.11
C ILE A 439 -26.96 10.53 -3.77
N THR A 440 -27.81 10.94 -2.82
CA THR A 440 -27.92 12.32 -2.36
C THR A 440 -27.73 12.43 -0.85
N GLY A 441 -28.03 13.59 -0.28
CA GLY A 441 -28.06 13.80 1.19
C GLY A 441 -29.03 12.86 1.93
N GLU A 442 -30.04 12.32 1.27
CA GLU A 442 -30.99 11.38 1.88
C GLU A 442 -30.30 10.07 2.33
N SER A 443 -29.29 9.60 1.57
CA SER A 443 -28.46 8.46 2.01
C SER A 443 -27.70 8.77 3.29
N LEU A 444 -27.18 9.99 3.47
CA LEU A 444 -26.52 10.41 4.71
C LEU A 444 -27.51 10.52 5.88
N VAL A 445 -28.73 11.00 5.63
CA VAL A 445 -29.81 11.02 6.64
C VAL A 445 -30.18 9.60 7.07
N SER A 446 -30.30 8.68 6.12
CA SER A 446 -30.55 7.26 6.40
C SER A 446 -29.40 6.63 7.19
N LEU A 447 -28.16 6.96 6.84
CA LEU A 447 -26.97 6.49 7.56
C LEU A 447 -26.93 7.01 9.00
N LEU A 448 -27.26 8.29 9.23
CA LEU A 448 -27.40 8.85 10.56
C LEU A 448 -28.46 8.13 11.40
N ARG A 449 -29.64 7.89 10.79
CA ARG A 449 -30.78 7.24 11.48
C ARG A 449 -30.43 5.83 11.95
N HIS A 450 -29.75 5.04 11.13
CA HIS A 450 -29.55 3.61 11.38
C HIS A 450 -28.16 3.27 11.94
N CYS A 451 -27.12 4.02 11.56
CA CYS A 451 -25.72 3.72 11.89
C CYS A 451 -24.97 4.92 12.49
N GLY A 452 -25.63 6.04 12.81
CA GLY A 452 -24.98 7.27 13.29
C GLY A 452 -24.19 7.11 14.59
N GLN A 453 -24.49 6.07 15.38
CA GLN A 453 -23.80 5.75 16.63
C GLN A 453 -22.66 4.72 16.46
N THR A 454 -22.52 4.11 15.28
CA THR A 454 -21.55 3.04 15.03
C THR A 454 -20.55 3.36 13.95
N VAL A 455 -20.95 4.19 12.96
CA VAL A 455 -20.12 4.50 11.80
C VAL A 455 -18.92 5.35 12.20
N GLU A 456 -17.73 4.89 11.78
CA GLU A 456 -16.43 5.53 12.07
C GLU A 456 -15.77 6.04 10.78
N VAL A 457 -16.00 5.38 9.66
CA VAL A 457 -15.39 5.69 8.36
C VAL A 457 -16.46 5.83 7.30
N VAL A 458 -16.45 6.97 6.59
CA VAL A 458 -17.36 7.22 5.46
C VAL A 458 -16.57 7.79 4.28
N ASP A 459 -16.73 7.18 3.10
CA ASP A 459 -16.20 7.70 1.84
C ASP A 459 -17.36 8.06 0.90
N ILE A 460 -17.53 9.34 0.65
CA ILE A 460 -18.51 9.92 -0.27
C ILE A 460 -17.84 10.80 -1.33
N SER A 461 -16.56 10.56 -1.57
CA SER A 461 -15.85 11.27 -2.63
C SER A 461 -16.44 10.96 -4.01
N ARG A 462 -16.39 11.90 -4.91
CA ARG A 462 -16.97 11.80 -6.27
C ARG A 462 -18.47 11.50 -6.31
N CYS A 463 -19.23 11.95 -5.30
CA CYS A 463 -20.69 11.86 -5.26
C CYS A 463 -21.30 13.25 -5.48
N PRO A 464 -21.46 13.71 -6.72
CA PRO A 464 -21.78 15.12 -7.03
C PRO A 464 -23.17 15.56 -6.58
N ALA A 465 -24.10 14.62 -6.38
CA ALA A 465 -25.45 14.93 -5.93
C ALA A 465 -25.55 15.16 -4.39
N ILE A 466 -24.50 14.90 -3.62
CA ILE A 466 -24.45 15.17 -2.19
C ILE A 466 -24.06 16.64 -1.96
N LYS A 467 -24.97 17.41 -1.36
CA LYS A 467 -24.74 18.82 -1.06
C LYS A 467 -23.87 19.00 0.19
N VAL A 468 -23.08 20.07 0.22
CA VAL A 468 -22.18 20.44 1.32
C VAL A 468 -22.93 20.49 2.66
N ALA A 469 -24.10 21.14 2.72
CA ALA A 469 -24.92 21.21 3.94
C ALA A 469 -25.32 19.83 4.50
N SER A 470 -25.53 18.83 3.64
CA SER A 470 -25.81 17.45 4.08
C SER A 470 -24.59 16.79 4.70
N VAL A 471 -23.39 17.09 4.17
CA VAL A 471 -22.12 16.58 4.70
C VAL A 471 -21.83 17.20 6.07
N GLU A 472 -22.05 18.51 6.23
CA GLU A 472 -21.89 19.24 7.50
C GLU A 472 -22.81 18.69 8.58
N LEU A 473 -24.10 18.57 8.27
CA LEU A 473 -25.08 17.98 9.18
C LEU A 473 -24.71 16.57 9.60
N PHE A 474 -24.27 15.75 8.64
CA PHE A 474 -23.82 14.38 8.90
C PHE A 474 -22.58 14.38 9.81
N ALA A 475 -21.55 15.15 9.46
CA ALA A 475 -20.33 15.25 10.24
C ALA A 475 -20.58 15.77 11.67
N GLN A 476 -21.54 16.69 11.84
CA GLN A 476 -21.92 17.22 13.13
C GLN A 476 -22.62 16.17 14.03
N ARG A 477 -23.52 15.36 13.45
CA ARG A 477 -24.39 14.44 14.21
C ARG A 477 -23.82 13.03 14.38
N ALA A 478 -22.98 12.54 13.47
CA ALA A 478 -22.37 11.22 13.59
C ALA A 478 -21.34 11.21 14.73
N THR A 479 -21.65 10.54 15.83
CA THR A 479 -20.89 10.67 17.10
C THR A 479 -19.54 9.99 17.08
N ARG A 480 -19.38 8.90 16.31
CA ARG A 480 -18.16 8.10 16.24
C ARG A 480 -17.35 8.30 14.96
N LEU A 481 -17.77 9.24 14.12
CA LEU A 481 -17.10 9.49 12.84
C LEU A 481 -15.66 9.98 13.05
N ASN A 482 -14.71 9.15 12.68
CA ASN A 482 -13.26 9.40 12.82
C ASN A 482 -12.60 9.78 11.48
N HIS A 483 -13.13 9.24 10.37
CA HIS A 483 -12.56 9.43 9.04
C HIS A 483 -13.67 9.77 8.04
N LEU A 484 -13.52 10.91 7.39
CA LEU A 484 -14.41 11.33 6.31
C LEU A 484 -13.60 11.59 5.04
N VAL A 485 -13.94 10.88 3.96
CA VAL A 485 -13.33 11.09 2.64
C VAL A 485 -14.33 11.80 1.74
N ILE A 486 -13.95 12.97 1.25
CA ILE A 486 -14.79 13.84 0.43
C ILE A 486 -14.00 14.43 -0.74
N GLU A 487 -14.70 15.05 -1.65
CA GLU A 487 -14.12 15.83 -2.74
C GLU A 487 -13.77 17.26 -2.30
N VAL A 488 -12.80 17.89 -2.98
CA VAL A 488 -12.39 19.30 -2.69
C VAL A 488 -13.59 20.25 -2.72
N SER A 489 -14.50 20.08 -3.67
CA SER A 489 -15.72 20.87 -3.85
C SER A 489 -16.67 20.82 -2.65
N SER A 490 -16.59 19.79 -1.84
CA SER A 490 -17.42 19.58 -0.66
C SER A 490 -16.78 20.08 0.64
N VAL A 491 -15.62 20.72 0.59
CA VAL A 491 -14.91 21.25 1.75
C VAL A 491 -15.35 22.67 2.05
N SER A 492 -16.03 22.86 3.20
CA SER A 492 -16.36 24.19 3.75
C SER A 492 -15.52 24.53 4.97
N GLU A 493 -15.46 25.79 5.37
CA GLU A 493 -14.80 26.20 6.61
C GLU A 493 -15.53 25.66 7.85
N GLU A 494 -16.86 25.56 7.79
CA GLU A 494 -17.67 24.95 8.86
C GLU A 494 -17.32 23.48 9.05
N LEU A 495 -17.20 22.72 7.97
CA LEU A 495 -16.79 21.32 8.03
C LEU A 495 -15.37 21.15 8.61
N LYS A 496 -14.45 22.05 8.26
CA LYS A 496 -13.11 22.07 8.87
C LYS A 496 -13.14 22.35 10.37
N ALA A 497 -14.02 23.27 10.80
CA ALA A 497 -14.21 23.57 12.21
C ALA A 497 -14.77 22.35 12.97
N ILE A 498 -15.79 21.69 12.42
CA ILE A 498 -16.36 20.45 12.98
C ILE A 498 -15.28 19.38 13.09
N ALA A 499 -14.47 19.18 12.04
CA ALA A 499 -13.41 18.19 12.01
C ALA A 499 -12.36 18.43 13.11
N ARG A 500 -11.94 19.69 13.30
CA ARG A 500 -11.01 20.08 14.37
C ARG A 500 -11.59 19.82 15.76
N THR A 501 -12.85 20.22 15.99
CA THR A 501 -13.52 20.06 17.28
C THR A 501 -13.69 18.59 17.67
N LYS A 502 -13.99 17.72 16.70
CA LYS A 502 -14.17 16.28 16.93
C LYS A 502 -12.87 15.46 16.86
N GLY A 503 -11.76 16.05 16.45
CA GLY A 503 -10.53 15.29 16.16
C GLY A 503 -10.67 14.36 14.95
N MET A 504 -11.64 14.61 14.08
CA MET A 504 -11.95 13.80 12.90
C MET A 504 -10.90 14.03 11.80
N LYS A 505 -10.39 12.98 11.23
CA LYS A 505 -9.49 13.04 10.07
C LYS A 505 -10.30 13.20 8.79
N MET A 506 -10.03 14.26 8.07
CA MET A 506 -10.67 14.55 6.79
C MET A 506 -9.65 14.32 5.65
N TYR A 507 -10.00 13.45 4.73
CA TYR A 507 -9.23 13.19 3.53
C TYR A 507 -9.92 13.85 2.34
N VAL A 508 -9.21 14.75 1.68
CA VAL A 508 -9.73 15.50 0.54
C VAL A 508 -9.13 14.96 -0.73
N GLU A 509 -9.96 14.42 -1.60
CA GLU A 509 -9.52 13.94 -2.90
C GLU A 509 -9.43 15.11 -3.89
N LEU A 510 -8.24 15.29 -4.46
CA LEU A 510 -8.03 16.18 -5.60
C LEU A 510 -8.58 15.50 -6.86
N ILE A 511 -9.42 16.19 -7.61
CA ILE A 511 -9.78 15.76 -8.96
C ILE A 511 -8.51 15.83 -9.80
N ALA A 512 -7.82 14.72 -10.00
CA ALA A 512 -6.90 14.62 -11.12
C ALA A 512 -7.76 14.83 -12.37
N ARG A 513 -7.63 15.96 -13.04
CA ARG A 513 -8.17 16.15 -14.39
C ARG A 513 -7.59 15.00 -15.19
N SER A 514 -8.42 14.03 -15.56
CA SER A 514 -8.08 13.06 -16.59
C SER A 514 -7.66 13.86 -17.80
N ALA A 515 -6.35 13.96 -18.02
CA ALA A 515 -5.86 14.27 -19.34
C ALA A 515 -6.39 13.12 -20.20
N CYS A 516 -7.39 13.44 -21.01
CA CYS A 516 -7.82 12.58 -22.08
C CYS A 516 -6.57 12.22 -22.88
N LEU A 517 -6.14 10.99 -22.78
CA LEU A 517 -5.29 10.39 -23.78
C LEU A 517 -6.20 10.11 -24.98
N SER A 518 -6.20 11.06 -25.90
CA SER A 518 -6.60 10.87 -27.28
C SER A 518 -5.57 10.01 -27.99
#